data_8f26a3c1ad424be712c234c802ed18d4
#
_entry.id   8f26a3c1ad424be712c234c802ed18d4
#
_cell.length_a   1.000
_cell.length_b   1.000
_cell.length_c   1.000
_cell.angle_alpha   90.00
_cell.angle_beta   90.00
_cell.angle_gamma   90.00
#
_symmetry.space_group_name_H-M   'P 1'
#
loop_
_entity.id
_entity.type
_entity.pdbx_description
1 polymer ?
#
loop_
_entity_poly.entity_id
_entity_poly.type
_entity_poly.pdbx_seq_one_letter_code
_entity_poly.pdbx_strand_id
1 'polypeptide(L)'
;EIIARLQGLGEQYDRLWFVPQPGSSWDSEGVASHWLEYNALRAESARLQRIEMHVYHPERTASAAMAPLDAPMSNGLALTAHHMTHNGRPVTATGAVEAGEQLEITLLWRAAEPVSESYTVFVHVLNARGELVAQHDGLPVLGTRPTYLWRAGEQVLDRHPITLPTTLDTGELHVLVGMYDSETIERVHYQGGNDALTIATLSLP
;
A
#
# COMPACT_ATOMS: atom_id res chain seq x y z
N GLU A 1 -21.56 -10.24 -11.92
CA GLU A 1 -22.59 -9.85 -10.91
C GLU A 1 -21.96 -9.33 -9.62
N ILE A 2 -21.05 -10.08 -8.96
CA ILE A 2 -20.38 -9.68 -7.71
C ILE A 2 -19.65 -8.34 -7.87
N ILE A 3 -18.80 -8.19 -8.89
CA ILE A 3 -18.02 -6.96 -9.14
C ILE A 3 -18.93 -5.75 -9.30
N ALA A 4 -19.98 -5.84 -10.13
CA ALA A 4 -20.91 -4.72 -10.34
C ALA A 4 -21.60 -4.31 -9.04
N ARG A 5 -21.92 -5.26 -8.16
CA ARG A 5 -22.51 -4.98 -6.85
C ARG A 5 -21.51 -4.29 -5.91
N LEU A 6 -20.24 -4.72 -5.89
CA LEU A 6 -19.17 -4.10 -5.10
C LEU A 6 -18.87 -2.68 -5.59
N GLN A 7 -18.86 -2.45 -6.90
CA GLN A 7 -18.72 -1.12 -7.49
C GLN A 7 -19.85 -0.20 -7.02
N GLY A 8 -21.12 -0.65 -7.13
CA GLY A 8 -22.28 0.12 -6.65
C GLY A 8 -22.22 0.40 -5.15
N LEU A 9 -21.77 -0.54 -4.32
CA LEU A 9 -21.55 -0.31 -2.90
C LEU A 9 -20.43 0.72 -2.66
N GLY A 10 -19.34 0.65 -3.42
CA GLY A 10 -18.23 1.59 -3.34
C GLY A 10 -18.61 3.02 -3.77
N GLU A 11 -19.58 3.17 -4.68
CA GLU A 11 -20.15 4.48 -5.06
C GLU A 11 -21.07 5.05 -3.99
N GLN A 12 -21.77 4.19 -3.26
CA GLN A 12 -22.81 4.56 -2.30
C GLN A 12 -22.27 4.80 -0.88
N TYR A 13 -21.29 4.01 -0.44
CA TYR A 13 -20.81 4.00 0.94
C TYR A 13 -19.33 4.35 1.04
N ASP A 14 -18.94 5.10 2.07
CA ASP A 14 -17.57 5.50 2.34
C ASP A 14 -16.74 4.41 3.04
N ARG A 15 -17.41 3.39 3.56
CA ARG A 15 -16.80 2.27 4.28
C ARG A 15 -17.58 1.00 4.02
N LEU A 16 -16.83 -0.08 3.73
CA LEU A 16 -17.37 -1.42 3.53
C LEU A 16 -16.82 -2.35 4.60
N TRP A 17 -17.72 -3.10 5.23
CA TRP A 17 -17.33 -4.19 6.12
C TRP A 17 -17.41 -5.49 5.34
N PHE A 18 -16.31 -6.23 5.32
CA PHE A 18 -16.22 -7.51 4.61
C PHE A 18 -15.86 -8.64 5.58
N VAL A 19 -16.67 -9.67 5.59
CA VAL A 19 -16.42 -10.91 6.33
C VAL A 19 -16.16 -12.00 5.29
N PRO A 20 -14.91 -12.43 5.07
CA PRO A 20 -14.61 -13.50 4.13
C PRO A 20 -15.25 -14.80 4.61
N GLN A 21 -15.91 -15.50 3.69
CA GLN A 21 -16.51 -16.81 3.94
C GLN A 21 -15.94 -17.82 2.94
N PRO A 22 -14.77 -18.38 3.18
CA PRO A 22 -14.14 -19.35 2.29
C PRO A 22 -15.07 -20.53 2.00
N GLY A 23 -15.19 -20.89 0.71
CA GLY A 23 -16.04 -22.00 0.27
C GLY A 23 -17.54 -21.69 0.25
N SER A 24 -17.94 -20.44 0.40
CA SER A 24 -19.35 -20.04 0.22
C SER A 24 -19.78 -20.22 -1.23
N SER A 25 -21.03 -20.65 -1.44
CA SER A 25 -21.56 -20.87 -2.78
C SER A 25 -21.75 -19.59 -3.61
N TRP A 26 -21.81 -18.42 -2.95
CA TRP A 26 -22.02 -17.13 -3.62
C TRP A 26 -20.72 -16.51 -4.15
N ASP A 27 -19.56 -16.90 -3.58
CA ASP A 27 -18.23 -16.41 -3.96
C ASP A 27 -17.18 -17.54 -3.79
N SER A 28 -17.39 -18.65 -4.48
CA SER A 28 -16.52 -19.83 -4.38
C SER A 28 -15.08 -19.57 -4.88
N GLU A 29 -14.92 -18.58 -5.75
CA GLU A 29 -13.64 -18.20 -6.37
C GLU A 29 -12.94 -17.04 -5.66
N GLY A 30 -13.56 -16.45 -4.61
CA GLY A 30 -12.99 -15.32 -3.87
C GLY A 30 -12.97 -14.02 -4.66
N VAL A 31 -13.87 -13.84 -5.61
CA VAL A 31 -13.95 -12.65 -6.48
C VAL A 31 -14.11 -11.38 -5.67
N ALA A 32 -14.91 -11.42 -4.59
CA ALA A 32 -15.12 -10.26 -3.74
C ALA A 32 -13.86 -9.85 -3.00
N SER A 33 -13.15 -10.80 -2.39
CA SER A 33 -11.87 -10.55 -1.73
C SER A 33 -10.85 -9.97 -2.70
N HIS A 34 -10.67 -10.59 -3.85
CA HIS A 34 -9.78 -10.11 -4.90
C HIS A 34 -10.13 -8.69 -5.35
N TRP A 35 -11.39 -8.44 -5.66
CA TRP A 35 -11.79 -7.10 -6.12
C TRP A 35 -11.50 -6.03 -5.06
N LEU A 36 -11.86 -6.29 -3.80
CA LEU A 36 -11.61 -5.34 -2.70
C LEU A 36 -10.11 -5.07 -2.51
N GLU A 37 -9.28 -6.10 -2.63
CA GLU A 37 -7.83 -5.95 -2.49
C GLU A 37 -7.19 -5.08 -3.56
N TYR A 38 -7.76 -5.00 -4.75
CA TYR A 38 -7.25 -4.20 -5.87
C TYR A 38 -7.91 -2.83 -6.01
N ASN A 39 -9.11 -2.63 -5.45
CA ASN A 39 -9.92 -1.44 -5.71
C ASN A 39 -10.31 -0.66 -4.44
N ALA A 40 -9.82 -1.06 -3.28
CA ALA A 40 -10.14 -0.39 -2.03
C ALA A 40 -8.96 -0.46 -1.04
N LEU A 41 -8.85 0.55 -0.18
CA LEU A 41 -7.91 0.55 0.94
C LEU A 41 -8.42 -0.41 2.03
N ARG A 42 -7.67 -1.44 2.38
CA ARG A 42 -7.90 -2.20 3.60
C ARG A 42 -7.34 -1.43 4.79
N ALA A 43 -8.21 -0.69 5.46
CA ALA A 43 -7.81 0.19 6.55
C ALA A 43 -7.58 -0.54 7.86
N GLU A 44 -8.34 -1.63 8.09
CA GLU A 44 -8.30 -2.35 9.36
C GLU A 44 -8.74 -3.80 9.17
N SER A 45 -8.19 -4.71 9.98
CA SER A 45 -8.65 -6.08 10.11
C SER A 45 -8.80 -6.45 11.57
N ALA A 46 -9.86 -7.16 11.89
CA ALA A 46 -10.13 -7.67 13.23
C ALA A 46 -10.49 -9.15 13.18
N ARG A 47 -10.08 -9.89 14.21
CA ARG A 47 -10.45 -11.29 14.37
C ARG A 47 -11.19 -11.48 15.69
N LEU A 48 -12.43 -11.95 15.59
CA LEU A 48 -13.25 -12.31 16.73
C LEU A 48 -13.48 -13.82 16.69
N GLN A 49 -12.81 -14.55 17.57
CA GLN A 49 -12.82 -16.03 17.59
C GLN A 49 -12.34 -16.61 16.24
N ARG A 50 -13.30 -17.19 15.45
CA ARG A 50 -13.04 -17.77 14.11
C ARG A 50 -13.49 -16.87 12.96
N ILE A 51 -14.05 -15.69 13.28
CA ILE A 51 -14.53 -14.75 12.28
C ILE A 51 -13.44 -13.71 12.05
N GLU A 52 -13.00 -13.60 10.82
CA GLU A 52 -12.16 -12.52 10.36
C GLU A 52 -13.03 -11.46 9.68
N MET A 53 -12.71 -10.20 9.92
CA MET A 53 -13.48 -9.07 9.40
C MET A 53 -12.51 -7.98 8.96
N HIS A 54 -12.75 -7.43 7.78
CA HIS A 54 -11.94 -6.37 7.21
C HIS A 54 -12.79 -5.12 6.98
N VAL A 55 -12.17 -3.96 7.19
CA VAL A 55 -12.75 -2.65 6.87
C VAL A 55 -12.05 -2.12 5.63
N TYR A 56 -12.83 -1.83 4.61
CA TYR A 56 -12.34 -1.25 3.37
C TYR A 56 -12.90 0.16 3.15
N HIS A 57 -12.07 1.05 2.65
CA HIS A 57 -12.48 2.33 2.08
C HIS A 57 -12.37 2.25 0.57
N PRO A 58 -13.46 2.48 -0.19
CA PRO A 58 -13.40 2.59 -1.63
C PRO A 58 -12.37 3.64 -2.07
N GLU A 59 -11.79 3.47 -3.25
CA GLU A 59 -10.71 4.34 -3.76
C GLU A 59 -11.05 5.84 -3.65
N ARG A 60 -12.29 6.23 -3.92
CA ARG A 60 -12.76 7.63 -3.82
C ARG A 60 -12.66 8.24 -2.42
N THR A 61 -12.67 7.43 -1.36
CA THR A 61 -12.61 7.87 0.05
C THR A 61 -11.37 7.37 0.78
N ALA A 62 -10.53 6.60 0.12
CA ALA A 62 -9.33 6.00 0.71
C ALA A 62 -8.40 7.08 1.31
N SER A 63 -8.18 8.18 0.60
CA SER A 63 -7.31 9.27 1.04
C SER A 63 -7.71 9.86 2.41
N ALA A 64 -9.00 9.87 2.75
CA ALA A 64 -9.47 10.37 4.05
C ALA A 64 -9.07 9.48 5.24
N ALA A 65 -8.73 8.20 4.98
CA ALA A 65 -8.28 7.24 5.98
C ALA A 65 -6.76 7.04 5.97
N MET A 66 -6.02 7.81 5.16
CA MET A 66 -4.58 7.71 4.97
C MET A 66 -3.87 8.93 5.56
N ALA A 67 -2.61 8.77 5.95
CA ALA A 67 -1.73 9.89 6.31
C ALA A 67 -1.37 10.67 5.03
N PRO A 68 -1.71 11.96 4.93
CA PRO A 68 -1.46 12.73 3.72
C PRO A 68 0.03 13.02 3.53
N LEU A 69 0.44 13.07 2.28
CA LEU A 69 1.77 13.46 1.81
C LEU A 69 1.64 14.43 0.63
N ASP A 70 2.70 15.17 0.37
CA ASP A 70 2.88 15.96 -0.85
C ASP A 70 4.29 15.73 -1.35
N ALA A 71 4.48 14.64 -2.07
CA ALA A 71 5.78 14.18 -2.52
C ALA A 71 5.80 13.97 -4.05
N PRO A 72 5.86 15.07 -4.83
CA PRO A 72 5.97 15.00 -6.28
C PRO A 72 7.35 14.49 -6.71
N MET A 73 7.35 13.75 -7.82
CA MET A 73 8.53 13.15 -8.43
C MET A 73 8.86 13.82 -9.78
N SER A 74 10.08 13.63 -10.25
CA SER A 74 10.58 14.23 -11.51
C SER A 74 9.91 13.69 -12.78
N ASN A 75 9.22 12.55 -12.69
CA ASN A 75 8.53 11.88 -13.80
C ASN A 75 7.04 12.25 -13.92
N GLY A 76 6.54 13.24 -13.18
CA GLY A 76 5.13 13.65 -13.21
C GLY A 76 4.20 12.82 -12.32
N LEU A 77 4.75 11.85 -11.57
CA LEU A 77 4.00 11.13 -10.54
C LEU A 77 4.17 11.81 -9.18
N ALA A 78 3.29 11.50 -8.24
CA ALA A 78 3.40 11.96 -6.86
C ALA A 78 2.88 10.91 -5.89
N LEU A 79 3.56 10.73 -4.75
CA LEU A 79 3.02 10.02 -3.59
C LEU A 79 2.21 11.03 -2.77
N THR A 80 0.89 10.82 -2.66
CA THR A 80 -0.03 11.78 -2.04
C THR A 80 -0.55 11.36 -0.68
N ALA A 81 -0.48 10.08 -0.34
CA ALA A 81 -0.79 9.57 0.99
C ALA A 81 -0.22 8.16 1.18
N HIS A 82 -0.11 7.75 2.44
CA HIS A 82 0.19 6.36 2.79
C HIS A 82 -0.66 5.88 3.96
N HIS A 83 -0.81 4.57 4.07
CA HIS A 83 -1.43 3.91 5.21
C HIS A 83 -0.61 2.68 5.57
N MET A 84 -0.44 2.42 6.87
CA MET A 84 0.26 1.23 7.33
C MET A 84 -0.58 0.47 8.34
N THR A 85 -0.55 -0.84 8.23
CA THR A 85 -1.06 -1.73 9.28
C THR A 85 0.02 -2.75 9.66
N HIS A 86 0.03 -3.16 10.93
CA HIS A 86 0.70 -4.36 11.36
C HIS A 86 -0.32 -5.36 11.91
N ASN A 87 -0.24 -6.59 11.50
CA ASN A 87 -1.23 -7.62 11.86
C ASN A 87 -2.69 -7.14 11.69
N GLY A 88 -2.95 -6.34 10.64
CA GLY A 88 -4.25 -5.78 10.31
C GLY A 88 -4.71 -4.60 11.18
N ARG A 89 -3.89 -4.09 12.07
CA ARG A 89 -4.20 -2.91 12.89
C ARG A 89 -3.44 -1.70 12.38
N PRO A 90 -4.08 -0.52 12.27
CA PRO A 90 -3.38 0.68 11.87
C PRO A 90 -2.19 0.99 12.76
N VAL A 91 -1.09 1.39 12.15
CA VAL A 91 0.12 1.84 12.81
C VAL A 91 0.46 3.26 12.34
N THR A 92 0.84 4.12 13.27
CA THR A 92 1.27 5.48 12.93
C THR A 92 2.69 5.48 12.38
N ALA A 93 3.08 6.57 11.73
CA ALA A 93 4.43 6.75 11.20
C ALA A 93 5.56 6.70 12.26
N THR A 94 5.21 6.73 13.54
CA THR A 94 6.12 6.60 14.70
C THR A 94 5.67 5.49 15.65
N GLY A 95 4.95 4.49 15.14
CA GLY A 95 4.43 3.37 15.94
C GLY A 95 5.49 2.35 16.32
N ALA A 96 5.13 1.43 17.20
CA ALA A 96 5.96 0.29 17.57
C ALA A 96 5.56 -0.95 16.77
N VAL A 97 6.55 -1.77 16.44
CA VAL A 97 6.39 -3.07 15.75
C VAL A 97 7.34 -4.09 16.37
N GLU A 98 7.06 -5.37 16.17
CA GLU A 98 7.89 -6.46 16.68
C GLU A 98 8.56 -7.24 15.55
N ALA A 99 9.66 -7.90 15.86
CA ALA A 99 10.35 -8.79 14.92
C ALA A 99 9.43 -9.95 14.52
N GLY A 100 9.46 -10.31 13.23
CA GLY A 100 8.61 -11.35 12.66
C GLY A 100 7.19 -10.90 12.29
N GLU A 101 6.81 -9.66 12.59
CA GLU A 101 5.48 -9.14 12.24
C GLU A 101 5.32 -8.86 10.75
N GLN A 102 4.07 -8.88 10.31
CA GLN A 102 3.68 -8.56 8.96
C GLN A 102 3.17 -7.12 8.90
N LEU A 103 3.87 -6.30 8.14
CA LEU A 103 3.45 -4.95 7.78
C LEU A 103 2.73 -4.98 6.44
N GLU A 104 1.69 -4.19 6.32
CA GLU A 104 1.08 -3.87 5.03
C GLU A 104 1.15 -2.36 4.84
N ILE A 105 1.84 -1.93 3.79
CA ILE A 105 1.98 -0.53 3.43
C ILE A 105 1.13 -0.30 2.18
N THR A 106 0.16 0.59 2.26
CA THR A 106 -0.63 1.03 1.11
C THR A 106 -0.25 2.46 0.76
N LEU A 107 0.11 2.67 -0.49
CA LEU A 107 0.53 3.94 -1.05
C LEU A 107 -0.59 4.49 -1.95
N LEU A 108 -0.83 5.79 -1.91
CA LEU A 108 -1.73 6.47 -2.83
C LEU A 108 -0.90 7.32 -3.77
N TRP A 109 -0.77 6.84 -5.00
CA TRP A 109 -0.10 7.53 -6.07
C TRP A 109 -1.07 8.42 -6.84
N ARG A 110 -0.57 9.49 -7.43
CA ARG A 110 -1.29 10.33 -8.38
C ARG A 110 -0.41 10.60 -9.60
N ALA A 111 -0.97 10.46 -10.79
CA ALA A 111 -0.36 10.89 -12.04
C ALA A 111 -0.81 12.34 -12.32
N ALA A 112 0.12 13.30 -12.36
CA ALA A 112 -0.18 14.65 -12.84
C ALA A 112 -0.36 14.67 -14.36
N GLU A 113 0.46 13.87 -15.05
CA GLU A 113 0.48 13.68 -16.50
C GLU A 113 0.61 12.18 -16.81
N PRO A 114 0.19 11.70 -17.98
CA PRO A 114 0.48 10.34 -18.40
C PRO A 114 1.98 10.12 -18.52
N VAL A 115 2.47 8.99 -18.07
CA VAL A 115 3.87 8.57 -18.26
C VAL A 115 3.92 7.40 -19.24
N SER A 116 4.97 7.32 -20.06
CA SER A 116 5.15 6.26 -21.05
C SER A 116 5.92 5.07 -20.51
N GLU A 117 6.71 5.29 -19.47
CA GLU A 117 7.61 4.31 -18.89
C GLU A 117 6.90 3.43 -17.87
N SER A 118 7.43 2.23 -17.69
CA SER A 118 7.03 1.31 -16.62
C SER A 118 7.93 1.49 -15.43
N TYR A 119 7.37 1.95 -14.31
CA TYR A 119 8.12 2.09 -13.06
C TYR A 119 7.76 0.99 -12.07
N THR A 120 8.80 0.46 -11.41
CA THR A 120 8.68 -0.42 -10.26
C THR A 120 8.68 0.43 -8.99
N VAL A 121 7.71 0.21 -8.12
CA VAL A 121 7.68 0.80 -6.78
C VAL A 121 8.51 -0.06 -5.86
N PHE A 122 9.35 0.54 -5.05
CA PHE A 122 10.04 -0.14 -3.97
C PHE A 122 9.61 0.40 -2.61
N VAL A 123 9.47 -0.50 -1.66
CA VAL A 123 9.31 -0.19 -0.24
C VAL A 123 10.40 -0.92 0.52
N HIS A 124 11.32 -0.18 1.09
CA HIS A 124 12.47 -0.70 1.83
C HIS A 124 12.34 -0.39 3.31
N VAL A 125 12.68 -1.33 4.15
CA VAL A 125 12.80 -1.14 5.60
C VAL A 125 14.27 -1.22 5.96
N LEU A 126 14.80 -0.12 6.50
CA LEU A 126 16.20 -0.03 6.95
C LEU A 126 16.24 0.01 8.47
N ASN A 127 17.29 -0.59 9.06
CA ASN A 127 17.58 -0.42 10.49
C ASN A 127 18.26 0.93 10.77
N ALA A 128 18.53 1.23 12.04
CA ALA A 128 19.21 2.47 12.47
C ALA A 128 20.62 2.65 11.88
N ARG A 129 21.25 1.60 11.35
CA ARG A 129 22.55 1.65 10.66
C ARG A 129 22.42 1.90 9.16
N GLY A 130 21.17 2.02 8.65
CA GLY A 130 20.90 2.17 7.21
C GLY A 130 21.02 0.85 6.42
N GLU A 131 21.05 -0.30 7.09
CA GLU A 131 21.10 -1.61 6.46
C GLU A 131 19.68 -2.06 6.09
N LEU A 132 19.52 -2.60 4.87
CA LEU A 132 18.24 -3.14 4.40
C LEU A 132 17.90 -4.42 5.17
N VAL A 133 16.78 -4.42 5.88
CA VAL A 133 16.32 -5.57 6.68
C VAL A 133 15.09 -6.26 6.09
N ALA A 134 14.26 -5.53 5.34
CA ALA A 134 13.13 -6.08 4.61
C ALA A 134 12.79 -5.19 3.41
N GLN A 135 12.16 -5.77 2.39
CA GLN A 135 11.72 -5.01 1.21
C GLN A 135 10.56 -5.68 0.49
N HIS A 136 9.84 -4.89 -0.30
CA HIS A 136 8.92 -5.35 -1.31
C HIS A 136 9.01 -4.43 -2.53
N ASP A 137 9.48 -4.96 -3.66
CA ASP A 137 9.56 -4.27 -4.93
C ASP A 137 8.56 -4.91 -5.90
N GLY A 138 7.83 -4.09 -6.65
CA GLY A 138 6.85 -4.60 -7.59
C GLY A 138 6.26 -3.53 -8.50
N LEU A 139 5.74 -3.98 -9.64
CA LEU A 139 4.90 -3.13 -10.49
C LEU A 139 3.61 -2.79 -9.74
N PRO A 140 3.10 -1.56 -9.87
CA PRO A 140 1.91 -1.13 -9.14
C PRO A 140 0.72 -2.07 -9.29
N VAL A 141 0.00 -2.25 -8.17
CA VAL A 141 -1.18 -3.11 -8.05
C VAL A 141 -0.88 -4.54 -8.51
N LEU A 142 0.24 -5.10 -8.05
CA LEU A 142 0.75 -6.43 -8.41
C LEU A 142 0.86 -6.63 -9.95
N GLY A 143 1.23 -5.59 -10.66
CA GLY A 143 1.41 -5.58 -12.11
C GLY A 143 0.13 -5.45 -12.93
N THR A 144 -1.04 -5.29 -12.30
CA THR A 144 -2.31 -5.14 -13.05
C THR A 144 -2.57 -3.72 -13.52
N ARG A 145 -1.90 -2.73 -12.91
CA ARG A 145 -1.99 -1.30 -13.27
C ARG A 145 -0.60 -0.66 -13.39
N PRO A 146 0.25 -1.07 -14.33
CA PRO A 146 1.56 -0.47 -14.52
C PRO A 146 1.43 1.01 -14.88
N THR A 147 2.44 1.81 -14.56
CA THR A 147 2.40 3.28 -14.63
C THR A 147 2.07 3.84 -16.00
N TYR A 148 2.47 3.17 -17.09
CA TYR A 148 2.15 3.60 -18.46
C TYR A 148 0.65 3.52 -18.82
N LEU A 149 -0.17 2.91 -17.98
CA LEU A 149 -1.64 2.89 -18.11
C LEU A 149 -2.33 4.01 -17.34
N TRP A 150 -1.59 4.75 -16.50
CA TRP A 150 -2.19 5.79 -15.67
C TRP A 150 -2.53 7.03 -16.47
N ARG A 151 -3.69 7.60 -16.17
CA ARG A 151 -4.19 8.81 -16.85
C ARG A 151 -3.91 10.05 -16.00
N ALA A 152 -3.86 11.21 -16.64
CA ALA A 152 -3.74 12.48 -15.92
C ALA A 152 -4.85 12.65 -14.89
N GLY A 153 -4.47 13.01 -13.66
CA GLY A 153 -5.37 13.16 -12.51
C GLY A 153 -5.76 11.84 -11.82
N GLU A 154 -5.36 10.69 -12.38
CA GLU A 154 -5.71 9.38 -11.80
C GLU A 154 -4.98 9.14 -10.49
N GLN A 155 -5.71 8.56 -9.54
CA GLN A 155 -5.15 8.05 -8.28
C GLN A 155 -5.09 6.52 -8.33
N VAL A 156 -4.04 5.95 -7.75
CA VAL A 156 -3.82 4.50 -7.72
C VAL A 156 -3.41 4.08 -6.32
N LEU A 157 -4.20 3.18 -5.73
CA LEU A 157 -3.85 2.49 -4.48
C LEU A 157 -2.93 1.33 -4.79
N ASP A 158 -1.77 1.31 -4.15
CA ASP A 158 -0.75 0.29 -4.36
C ASP A 158 -0.32 -0.31 -3.02
N ARG A 159 -0.33 -1.64 -2.91
CA ARG A 159 -0.13 -2.39 -1.66
C ARG A 159 1.17 -3.17 -1.67
N HIS A 160 1.91 -3.02 -0.58
CA HIS A 160 3.19 -3.67 -0.36
C HIS A 160 3.18 -4.44 0.97
N PRO A 161 2.93 -5.77 0.95
CA PRO A 161 3.07 -6.60 2.13
C PRO A 161 4.55 -6.87 2.41
N ILE A 162 4.99 -6.64 3.65
CA ILE A 162 6.36 -6.85 4.09
C ILE A 162 6.35 -7.69 5.36
N THR A 163 7.14 -8.76 5.40
CA THR A 163 7.36 -9.52 6.62
C THR A 163 8.71 -9.12 7.22
N LEU A 164 8.70 -8.62 8.45
CA LEU A 164 9.93 -8.32 9.17
C LEU A 164 10.66 -9.61 9.54
N PRO A 165 12.00 -9.63 9.52
CA PRO A 165 12.78 -10.76 10.03
C PRO A 165 12.43 -11.07 11.48
N THR A 166 12.49 -12.35 11.86
CA THR A 166 12.23 -12.81 13.23
C THR A 166 13.34 -12.44 14.21
N THR A 167 14.51 -12.04 13.68
CA THR A 167 15.66 -11.59 14.46
C THR A 167 16.08 -10.21 13.96
N LEU A 168 15.78 -9.19 14.76
CA LEU A 168 16.18 -7.81 14.53
C LEU A 168 16.74 -7.24 15.83
N ASP A 169 17.77 -6.40 15.72
CA ASP A 169 18.26 -5.63 16.85
C ASP A 169 17.23 -4.59 17.25
N THR A 170 17.09 -4.29 18.55
CA THR A 170 16.26 -3.20 19.05
C THR A 170 16.69 -1.86 18.46
N GLY A 171 15.75 -0.95 18.28
CA GLY A 171 16.04 0.39 17.74
C GLY A 171 14.98 0.91 16.78
N GLU A 172 15.41 1.72 15.83
CA GLU A 172 14.52 2.32 14.84
C GLU A 172 14.58 1.57 13.51
N LEU A 173 13.41 1.48 12.87
CA LEU A 173 13.25 1.02 11.49
C LEU A 173 12.70 2.16 10.65
N HIS A 174 13.39 2.46 9.55
CA HIS A 174 12.96 3.50 8.61
C HIS A 174 12.30 2.85 7.41
N VAL A 175 11.06 3.23 7.12
CA VAL A 175 10.32 2.77 5.95
C VAL A 175 10.49 3.79 4.82
N LEU A 176 11.17 3.38 3.76
CA LEU A 176 11.49 4.21 2.60
C LEU A 176 10.68 3.76 1.39
N VAL A 177 10.22 4.72 0.60
CA VAL A 177 9.46 4.50 -0.62
C VAL A 177 10.09 5.26 -1.78
N GLY A 178 10.09 4.65 -2.95
CA GLY A 178 10.51 5.28 -4.19
C GLY A 178 10.09 4.48 -5.42
N MET A 179 10.55 4.92 -6.56
CA MET A 179 10.37 4.23 -7.84
C MET A 179 11.69 4.15 -8.61
N TYR A 180 11.79 3.14 -9.43
CA TYR A 180 12.84 3.06 -10.45
C TYR A 180 12.25 2.60 -11.79
N ASP A 181 12.89 3.01 -12.86
CA ASP A 181 12.54 2.55 -14.20
C ASP A 181 12.78 1.04 -14.30
N SER A 182 11.76 0.29 -14.75
CA SER A 182 11.79 -1.17 -14.75
C SER A 182 12.79 -1.78 -15.74
N GLU A 183 13.25 -1.01 -16.73
CA GLU A 183 14.21 -1.44 -17.75
C GLU A 183 15.63 -1.03 -17.41
N THR A 184 15.82 0.23 -16.99
CA THR A 184 17.16 0.80 -16.75
C THR A 184 17.63 0.67 -15.29
N ILE A 185 16.67 0.41 -14.36
CA ILE A 185 16.89 0.38 -12.90
C ILE A 185 17.33 1.76 -12.35
N GLU A 186 17.21 2.81 -13.14
CA GLU A 186 17.47 4.17 -12.68
C GLU A 186 16.34 4.65 -11.76
N ARG A 187 16.72 5.15 -10.59
CA ARG A 187 15.76 5.65 -9.61
C ARG A 187 15.19 7.00 -10.02
N VAL A 188 13.89 7.15 -9.81
CA VAL A 188 13.19 8.42 -10.01
C VAL A 188 13.37 9.29 -8.76
N HIS A 189 13.72 10.56 -8.97
CA HIS A 189 13.95 11.48 -7.86
C HIS A 189 12.65 12.18 -7.45
N TYR A 190 12.44 12.35 -6.16
CA TYR A 190 11.48 13.32 -5.63
C TYR A 190 11.95 14.76 -5.89
N GLN A 191 11.02 15.69 -5.94
CA GLN A 191 11.38 17.12 -5.98
C GLN A 191 12.14 17.46 -4.70
N GLY A 192 13.41 17.85 -4.85
CA GLY A 192 14.36 18.00 -3.75
C GLY A 192 15.60 17.11 -3.87
N GLY A 193 15.61 16.21 -4.87
CA GLY A 193 16.79 15.47 -5.30
C GLY A 193 16.99 14.10 -4.61
N ASN A 194 16.18 13.74 -3.65
CA ASN A 194 16.24 12.41 -3.03
C ASN A 194 15.61 11.35 -3.93
N ASP A 195 16.17 10.18 -3.98
CA ASP A 195 15.67 9.02 -4.74
C ASP A 195 14.77 8.08 -3.91
N ALA A 196 14.58 8.38 -2.62
CA ALA A 196 13.68 7.72 -1.70
C ALA A 196 13.13 8.70 -0.68
N LEU A 197 11.90 8.44 -0.22
CA LEU A 197 11.22 9.22 0.82
C LEU A 197 11.00 8.33 2.05
N THR A 198 11.45 8.77 3.22
CA THR A 198 11.08 8.11 4.49
C THR A 198 9.65 8.48 4.85
N ILE A 199 8.74 7.51 4.87
CA ILE A 199 7.33 7.69 5.21
C ILE A 199 7.01 7.37 6.67
N ALA A 200 7.88 6.59 7.32
CA ALA A 200 7.74 6.24 8.74
C ALA A 200 9.08 5.93 9.39
N THR A 201 9.14 6.18 10.71
CA THR A 201 10.20 5.69 11.59
C THR A 201 9.54 4.92 12.71
N LEU A 202 9.64 3.59 12.68
CA LEU A 202 9.01 2.68 13.61
C LEU A 202 10.00 2.31 14.70
N SER A 203 9.51 2.08 15.92
CA SER A 203 10.33 1.61 17.03
C SER A 203 10.24 0.08 17.18
N LEU A 204 11.38 -0.56 17.37
CA LEU A 204 11.51 -1.98 17.68
C LEU A 204 11.97 -2.10 19.16
N PRO A 205 11.11 -2.56 20.08
CA PRO A 205 11.38 -2.61 21.51
C PRO A 205 12.47 -3.61 21.91
#